data_8e0f01fb4740793e7299c1863760dab5
#
_entry.id   8e0f01fb4740793e7299c1863760dab5
#
_cell.length_a   1.000
_cell.length_b   1.000
_cell.length_c   1.000
_cell.angle_alpha   90.00
_cell.angle_beta   90.00
_cell.angle_gamma   90.00
#
_symmetry.space_group_name_H-M   'P 1'
#
loop_
_entity.id
_entity.type
_entity.pdbx_description
1 polymer ?
#
loop_
_entity_poly.entity_id
_entity_poly.type
_entity_poly.pdbx_seq_one_letter_code
_entity_poly.pdbx_strand_id
1 'polypeptide(L)'
;MMDELKQQFYEVMHKYQKPFSEEGVTANLTQWNEQKQGLLQLLRRHPLWNEKELAIVFRVEERREIDRITVDETRAAILELGRRACTDDTMYENFETALRAATADYARIPNEYRLDTIRQYGGIKCAPGQKASRIINRLCLKFHLDQIEEEAEAGEPDNRYMRTVKPYNAQFARLADALNPAHIEKTAVLSIHPCDFLEMSNRDNTWSSCHCLERGSYHGGCQSYMGDAVSMIFFTVSDEYTQDFHTAPRITREIFCYKDNVLLQSRLYPTDLEDQKTLYRSIVQQAIAMCLDKPNLWSIKRGKETEPYCESAADSNHYPDYAYGYAVASLLKGEIGYSKMTIGS
;
A
#
# COMPACT_ATOMS: atom_id res chain seq x y z
N MET A 1 2.42 -17.74 -26.07
CA MET A 1 2.19 -17.65 -24.61
C MET A 1 3.32 -18.31 -23.81
N MET A 2 3.51 -19.63 -23.76
CA MET A 2 4.57 -20.24 -22.93
C MET A 2 5.99 -19.76 -23.27
N ASP A 3 6.34 -19.62 -24.53
CA ASP A 3 7.65 -19.12 -24.95
C ASP A 3 7.84 -17.64 -24.58
N GLU A 4 6.78 -16.85 -24.66
CA GLU A 4 6.77 -15.46 -24.25
C GLU A 4 6.94 -15.32 -22.72
N LEU A 5 6.20 -16.11 -21.94
CA LEU A 5 6.38 -16.17 -20.48
C LEU A 5 7.78 -16.61 -20.07
N LYS A 6 8.36 -17.55 -20.82
CA LYS A 6 9.73 -18.01 -20.61
C LYS A 6 10.73 -16.89 -20.84
N GLN A 7 10.54 -16.12 -21.90
CA GLN A 7 11.39 -14.96 -22.18
C GLN A 7 11.27 -13.89 -21.09
N GLN A 8 10.05 -13.55 -20.68
CA GLN A 8 9.82 -12.59 -19.59
C GLN A 8 10.42 -13.08 -18.26
N PHE A 9 10.32 -14.37 -17.97
CA PHE A 9 10.95 -14.95 -16.77
C PHE A 9 12.46 -14.78 -16.80
N TYR A 10 13.11 -15.02 -17.94
CA TYR A 10 14.54 -14.78 -18.12
C TYR A 10 14.91 -13.32 -17.88
N GLU A 11 14.12 -12.38 -18.38
CA GLU A 11 14.36 -10.95 -18.20
C GLU A 11 14.32 -10.56 -16.73
N VAL A 12 13.34 -11.07 -15.96
CA VAL A 12 13.25 -10.86 -14.52
C VAL A 12 14.47 -11.45 -13.80
N MET A 13 14.86 -12.68 -14.09
CA MET A 13 16.02 -13.32 -13.46
C MET A 13 17.31 -12.56 -13.76
N HIS A 14 17.49 -12.09 -14.99
CA HIS A 14 18.62 -11.23 -15.36
C HIS A 14 18.60 -9.88 -14.63
N LYS A 15 17.42 -9.24 -14.58
CA LYS A 15 17.22 -7.98 -13.86
C LYS A 15 17.68 -8.07 -12.40
N TYR A 16 17.42 -9.19 -11.73
CA TYR A 16 17.79 -9.42 -10.35
C TYR A 16 19.12 -10.17 -10.18
N GLN A 17 19.86 -10.41 -11.26
CA GLN A 17 21.15 -11.12 -11.26
C GLN A 17 21.08 -12.49 -10.56
N LYS A 18 19.94 -13.18 -10.71
CA LYS A 18 19.76 -14.50 -10.12
C LYS A 18 20.22 -15.59 -11.07
N PRO A 19 20.99 -16.59 -10.58
CA PRO A 19 21.32 -17.75 -11.39
C PRO A 19 20.04 -18.54 -11.70
N PHE A 20 19.94 -19.01 -12.91
CA PHE A 20 18.85 -19.89 -13.36
C PHE A 20 19.37 -20.86 -14.42
N SER A 21 18.72 -22.00 -14.51
CA SER A 21 18.89 -22.94 -15.62
C SER A 21 17.64 -22.91 -16.48
N GLU A 22 17.78 -23.26 -17.74
CA GLU A 22 16.66 -23.35 -18.67
C GLU A 22 15.63 -24.41 -18.21
N GLU A 23 16.14 -25.54 -17.70
CA GLU A 23 15.31 -26.60 -17.11
C GLU A 23 14.56 -26.10 -15.88
N GLY A 24 15.23 -25.32 -15.00
CA GLY A 24 14.62 -24.75 -13.80
C GLY A 24 13.49 -23.77 -14.14
N VAL A 25 13.68 -22.88 -15.10
CA VAL A 25 12.62 -21.98 -15.58
C VAL A 25 11.47 -22.76 -16.18
N THR A 26 11.76 -23.75 -17.01
CA THR A 26 10.73 -24.62 -17.63
C THR A 26 9.94 -25.37 -16.55
N ALA A 27 10.60 -25.93 -15.55
CA ALA A 27 9.95 -26.63 -14.44
C ALA A 27 9.04 -25.67 -13.62
N ASN A 28 9.51 -24.48 -13.29
CA ASN A 28 8.71 -23.48 -12.59
C ASN A 28 7.47 -23.06 -13.36
N LEU A 29 7.59 -22.80 -14.66
CA LEU A 29 6.46 -22.42 -15.50
C LEU A 29 5.48 -23.60 -15.74
N THR A 30 5.98 -24.82 -15.80
CA THR A 30 5.14 -26.02 -15.89
C THR A 30 4.31 -26.17 -14.61
N GLN A 31 4.96 -26.08 -13.45
CA GLN A 31 4.28 -26.12 -12.17
C GLN A 31 3.26 -24.99 -12.02
N TRP A 32 3.64 -23.77 -12.37
CA TRP A 32 2.71 -22.63 -12.38
C TRP A 32 1.48 -22.91 -13.24
N ASN A 33 1.68 -23.37 -14.46
CA ASN A 33 0.59 -23.65 -15.38
C ASN A 33 -0.34 -24.76 -14.86
N GLU A 34 0.21 -25.82 -14.29
CA GLU A 34 -0.59 -26.90 -13.71
C GLU A 34 -1.37 -26.46 -12.49
N GLN A 35 -0.74 -25.75 -11.57
CA GLN A 35 -1.34 -25.34 -10.31
C GLN A 35 -2.36 -24.20 -10.47
N LYS A 36 -2.11 -23.23 -11.34
CA LYS A 36 -3.00 -22.07 -11.53
C LYS A 36 -4.26 -22.33 -12.35
N GLN A 37 -4.47 -23.54 -12.88
CA GLN A 37 -5.62 -23.83 -13.74
C GLN A 37 -6.98 -23.51 -13.10
N GLY A 38 -7.14 -23.75 -11.80
CA GLY A 38 -8.37 -23.42 -11.07
C GLY A 38 -8.65 -21.92 -11.02
N LEU A 39 -7.64 -21.14 -10.68
CA LEU A 39 -7.74 -19.67 -10.68
C LEU A 39 -7.90 -19.10 -12.09
N LEU A 40 -7.20 -19.64 -13.07
CA LEU A 40 -7.31 -19.24 -14.46
C LEU A 40 -8.75 -19.42 -14.98
N GLN A 41 -9.36 -20.58 -14.74
CA GLN A 41 -10.74 -20.84 -15.13
C GLN A 41 -11.73 -19.93 -14.40
N LEU A 42 -11.47 -19.58 -13.14
CA LEU A 42 -12.29 -18.66 -12.38
C LEU A 42 -12.17 -17.24 -12.95
N LEU A 43 -10.97 -16.71 -13.03
CA LEU A 43 -10.72 -15.30 -13.39
C LEU A 43 -11.09 -14.98 -14.84
N ARG A 44 -11.03 -15.96 -15.76
CA ARG A 44 -11.50 -15.83 -17.14
C ARG A 44 -12.97 -15.44 -17.26
N ARG A 45 -13.78 -15.66 -16.23
CA ARG A 45 -15.19 -15.25 -16.19
C ARG A 45 -15.39 -13.76 -15.93
N HIS A 46 -14.34 -13.08 -15.48
CA HIS A 46 -14.41 -11.65 -15.21
C HIS A 46 -14.41 -10.84 -16.51
N PRO A 47 -15.31 -9.84 -16.70
CA PRO A 47 -15.39 -9.09 -17.96
C PRO A 47 -14.13 -8.30 -18.32
N LEU A 48 -13.31 -7.92 -17.32
CA LEU A 48 -12.05 -7.22 -17.53
C LEU A 48 -10.83 -8.16 -17.57
N TRP A 49 -11.03 -9.47 -17.66
CA TRP A 49 -9.92 -10.41 -17.77
C TRP A 49 -9.15 -10.22 -19.08
N ASN A 50 -7.83 -10.07 -18.96
CA ASN A 50 -6.94 -10.04 -20.12
C ASN A 50 -6.13 -11.33 -20.19
N GLU A 51 -6.40 -12.14 -21.19
CA GLU A 51 -5.78 -13.45 -21.37
C GLU A 51 -4.27 -13.35 -21.65
N LYS A 52 -3.84 -12.30 -22.33
CA LYS A 52 -2.43 -12.09 -22.65
C LYS A 52 -1.63 -11.71 -21.40
N GLU A 53 -2.21 -10.85 -20.59
CA GLU A 53 -1.58 -10.34 -19.38
C GLU A 53 -1.83 -11.23 -18.15
N LEU A 54 -2.71 -12.24 -18.25
CA LEU A 54 -3.09 -13.13 -17.14
C LEU A 54 -3.54 -12.36 -15.90
N ALA A 55 -4.27 -11.28 -16.10
CA ALA A 55 -4.64 -10.32 -15.08
C ALA A 55 -6.01 -9.68 -15.33
N ILE A 56 -6.58 -9.15 -14.25
CA ILE A 56 -7.71 -8.21 -14.29
C ILE A 56 -7.16 -6.84 -13.91
N VAL A 57 -7.41 -5.84 -14.75
CA VAL A 57 -6.90 -4.49 -14.57
C VAL A 57 -8.05 -3.55 -14.24
N PHE A 58 -7.90 -2.81 -13.15
CA PHE A 58 -8.88 -1.85 -12.65
C PHE A 58 -8.29 -0.44 -12.67
N ARG A 59 -9.14 0.53 -12.88
CA ARG A 59 -8.86 1.92 -12.57
C ARG A 59 -9.36 2.21 -11.16
N VAL A 60 -8.51 2.71 -10.30
CA VAL A 60 -8.86 3.10 -8.94
C VAL A 60 -8.72 4.60 -8.81
N GLU A 61 -9.84 5.26 -8.56
CA GLU A 61 -9.86 6.65 -8.17
C GLU A 61 -10.05 6.72 -6.65
N GLU A 62 -9.06 7.26 -5.98
CA GLU A 62 -9.12 7.54 -4.56
C GLU A 62 -9.33 9.05 -4.37
N ARG A 63 -10.49 9.43 -3.89
CA ARG A 63 -10.77 10.82 -3.50
C ARG A 63 -10.66 10.91 -1.98
N ARG A 64 -9.65 11.63 -1.53
CA ARG A 64 -9.48 11.97 -0.12
C ARG A 64 -9.95 13.39 0.10
N GLU A 65 -10.91 13.57 1.00
CA GLU A 65 -11.26 14.87 1.54
C GLU A 65 -10.28 15.24 2.67
N ILE A 66 -10.21 16.54 2.97
CA ILE A 66 -9.45 17.00 4.14
C ILE A 66 -10.03 16.35 5.39
N ASP A 67 -9.22 15.58 6.08
CA ASP A 67 -9.57 14.96 7.36
C ASP A 67 -9.43 15.97 8.50
N ARG A 68 -10.53 16.67 8.78
CA ARG A 68 -10.58 17.71 9.81
C ARG A 68 -10.30 17.19 11.21
N ILE A 69 -10.67 15.94 11.50
CA ILE A 69 -10.44 15.34 12.82
C ILE A 69 -8.95 15.15 13.02
N THR A 70 -8.27 14.51 12.08
CA THR A 70 -6.83 14.33 12.13
C THR A 70 -6.08 15.66 12.08
N VAL A 71 -6.56 16.67 11.34
CA VAL A 71 -5.99 18.03 11.36
C VAL A 71 -6.05 18.63 12.75
N ASP A 72 -7.16 18.52 13.45
CA ASP A 72 -7.33 19.07 14.79
C ASP A 72 -6.47 18.32 15.83
N GLU A 73 -6.42 17.00 15.76
CA GLU A 73 -5.58 16.17 16.66
C GLU A 73 -4.09 16.45 16.46
N THR A 74 -3.63 16.44 15.23
CA THR A 74 -2.21 16.65 14.92
C THR A 74 -1.78 18.10 15.19
N ARG A 75 -2.67 19.07 14.95
CA ARG A 75 -2.43 20.46 15.34
C ARG A 75 -2.24 20.58 16.86
N ALA A 76 -3.09 19.93 17.66
CA ALA A 76 -2.97 19.93 19.10
C ALA A 76 -1.63 19.33 19.56
N ALA A 77 -1.21 18.21 18.98
CA ALA A 77 0.09 17.59 19.26
C ALA A 77 1.28 18.48 18.85
N ILE A 78 1.20 19.18 17.71
CA ILE A 78 2.24 20.13 17.28
C ILE A 78 2.28 21.36 18.19
N LEU A 79 1.14 21.82 18.69
CA LEU A 79 1.10 22.91 19.69
C LEU A 79 1.78 22.53 21.00
N GLU A 80 1.61 21.28 21.44
CA GLU A 80 2.30 20.79 22.64
C GLU A 80 3.81 20.75 22.44
N LEU A 81 4.29 20.31 21.28
CA LEU A 81 5.71 20.43 20.92
C LEU A 81 6.17 21.88 20.88
N GLY A 82 5.33 22.79 20.39
CA GLY A 82 5.62 24.22 20.38
C GLY A 82 5.82 24.80 21.77
N ARG A 83 5.06 24.36 22.78
CA ARG A 83 5.28 24.77 24.21
C ARG A 83 6.64 24.35 24.69
N ARG A 84 7.15 23.22 24.25
CA ARG A 84 8.48 22.71 24.65
C ARG A 84 9.62 23.40 23.91
N ALA A 85 9.37 23.85 22.66
CA ALA A 85 10.37 24.48 21.80
C ALA A 85 10.52 25.99 22.06
N CYS A 86 9.43 26.69 22.39
CA CYS A 86 9.43 28.12 22.56
C CYS A 86 10.06 28.51 23.91
N THR A 87 10.88 29.54 23.89
CA THR A 87 11.66 30.00 25.07
C THR A 87 10.86 30.84 26.04
N ASP A 88 9.74 31.41 25.59
CA ASP A 88 8.86 32.25 26.39
C ASP A 88 7.41 32.20 25.87
N ASP A 89 6.49 32.71 26.69
CA ASP A 89 5.04 32.68 26.39
C ASP A 89 4.70 33.51 25.14
N THR A 90 5.37 34.65 24.95
CA THR A 90 5.12 35.50 23.76
C THR A 90 5.50 34.78 22.47
N MET A 91 6.60 34.06 22.47
CA MET A 91 7.04 33.26 21.36
C MET A 91 6.03 32.14 21.08
N TYR A 92 5.53 31.47 22.12
CA TYR A 92 4.54 30.41 22.00
C TYR A 92 3.20 30.96 21.49
N GLU A 93 2.68 32.05 22.00
CA GLU A 93 1.43 32.67 21.54
C GLU A 93 1.51 33.07 20.07
N ASN A 94 2.64 33.58 19.61
CA ASN A 94 2.88 33.89 18.21
C ASN A 94 2.85 32.61 17.34
N PHE A 95 3.48 31.53 17.81
CA PHE A 95 3.48 30.26 17.15
C PHE A 95 2.07 29.67 17.07
N GLU A 96 1.36 29.59 18.20
CA GLU A 96 0.01 29.04 18.29
C GLU A 96 -0.96 29.79 17.36
N THR A 97 -0.95 31.12 17.42
CA THR A 97 -1.79 31.96 16.54
C THR A 97 -1.51 31.69 15.07
N ALA A 98 -0.23 31.62 14.70
CA ALA A 98 0.17 31.37 13.32
C ALA A 98 -0.21 29.97 12.82
N LEU A 99 -0.01 28.93 13.65
CA LEU A 99 -0.34 27.56 13.28
C LEU A 99 -1.86 27.35 13.16
N ARG A 100 -2.63 27.89 14.10
CA ARG A 100 -4.10 27.84 14.04
C ARG A 100 -4.64 28.55 12.81
N ALA A 101 -4.12 29.72 12.49
CA ALA A 101 -4.51 30.45 11.28
C ALA A 101 -4.16 29.68 10.00
N ALA A 102 -2.93 29.16 9.91
CA ALA A 102 -2.51 28.40 8.72
C ALA A 102 -3.36 27.15 8.53
N THR A 103 -3.58 26.35 9.57
CA THR A 103 -4.38 25.12 9.48
C THR A 103 -5.85 25.41 9.18
N ALA A 104 -6.43 26.49 9.74
CA ALA A 104 -7.82 26.88 9.48
C ALA A 104 -8.02 27.37 8.04
N ASP A 105 -7.10 28.14 7.49
CA ASP A 105 -7.18 28.64 6.14
C ASP A 105 -7.13 27.48 5.14
N TYR A 106 -6.23 26.52 5.33
CA TYR A 106 -6.14 25.37 4.45
C TYR A 106 -7.29 24.38 4.57
N ALA A 107 -7.84 24.21 5.77
CA ALA A 107 -9.00 23.34 5.99
C ALA A 107 -10.31 23.89 5.34
N ARG A 108 -10.31 25.12 4.86
CA ARG A 108 -11.45 25.75 4.19
C ARG A 108 -11.40 25.68 2.68
N ILE A 109 -10.25 25.33 2.09
CA ILE A 109 -10.06 25.29 0.64
C ILE A 109 -10.56 23.94 0.13
N PRO A 110 -11.73 23.86 -0.53
CA PRO A 110 -12.21 22.62 -1.09
C PRO A 110 -11.38 22.28 -2.34
N ASN A 111 -10.80 21.11 -2.37
CA ASN A 111 -10.12 20.50 -3.52
C ASN A 111 -8.73 21.02 -3.89
N GLU A 112 -8.27 22.16 -3.36
CA GLU A 112 -6.93 22.65 -3.62
C GLU A 112 -6.27 23.08 -2.31
N TYR A 113 -5.29 22.31 -1.85
CA TYR A 113 -4.45 22.58 -0.68
C TYR A 113 -3.38 23.65 -0.96
N ARG A 114 -3.68 24.57 -1.88
CA ARG A 114 -2.80 25.67 -2.27
C ARG A 114 -3.46 27.01 -1.95
N LEU A 115 -2.67 27.95 -1.48
CA LEU A 115 -3.18 29.32 -1.28
C LEU A 115 -3.61 29.91 -2.60
N ASP A 116 -4.72 30.63 -2.58
CA ASP A 116 -5.26 31.43 -3.68
C ASP A 116 -4.70 32.86 -3.68
N THR A 117 -4.30 33.36 -2.49
CA THR A 117 -3.83 34.72 -2.30
C THR A 117 -2.55 34.74 -1.45
N ILE A 118 -1.91 35.91 -1.39
CA ILE A 118 -0.77 36.12 -0.48
C ILE A 118 -1.26 36.12 0.95
N ARG A 119 -0.63 35.31 1.81
CA ARG A 119 -0.91 35.22 3.24
C ARG A 119 0.39 35.41 4.03
N GLN A 120 0.23 35.66 5.32
CA GLN A 120 1.35 35.74 6.25
C GLN A 120 0.98 35.05 7.56
N TYR A 121 1.85 34.11 7.99
CA TYR A 121 1.68 33.37 9.23
C TYR A 121 2.97 33.46 10.07
N GLY A 122 2.88 33.95 11.29
CA GLY A 122 4.04 34.05 12.17
C GLY A 122 5.25 34.77 11.54
N GLY A 123 5.01 35.79 10.74
CA GLY A 123 6.05 36.52 10.01
C GLY A 123 6.58 35.81 8.74
N ILE A 124 6.02 34.66 8.35
CA ILE A 124 6.36 33.96 7.12
C ILE A 124 5.40 34.41 6.01
N LYS A 125 5.93 35.08 5.00
CA LYS A 125 5.18 35.44 3.81
C LYS A 125 5.01 34.25 2.88
N CYS A 126 3.78 33.98 2.47
CA CYS A 126 3.39 32.85 1.65
C CYS A 126 2.75 33.34 0.35
N ALA A 127 3.22 32.83 -0.77
CA ALA A 127 2.74 33.18 -2.10
C ALA A 127 1.57 32.27 -2.52
N PRO A 128 0.72 32.73 -3.45
CA PRO A 128 -0.28 31.87 -4.10
C PRO A 128 0.37 30.61 -4.69
N GLY A 129 -0.36 29.52 -4.69
CA GLY A 129 0.10 28.23 -5.21
C GLY A 129 0.99 27.42 -4.26
N GLN A 130 1.37 27.94 -3.10
CA GLN A 130 2.14 27.17 -2.11
C GLN A 130 1.27 26.13 -1.40
N LYS A 131 1.81 24.92 -1.22
CA LYS A 131 1.14 23.86 -0.48
C LYS A 131 1.11 24.14 1.02
N ALA A 132 -0.01 23.80 1.65
CA ALA A 132 -0.22 23.90 3.10
C ALA A 132 0.93 23.28 3.90
N SER A 133 1.26 22.05 3.62
CA SER A 133 2.32 21.31 4.30
C SER A 133 3.66 22.03 4.28
N ARG A 134 4.05 22.63 3.16
CA ARG A 134 5.31 23.40 3.05
C ARG A 134 5.32 24.63 3.94
N ILE A 135 4.18 25.31 4.09
CA ILE A 135 4.07 26.52 4.90
C ILE A 135 4.10 26.16 6.36
N ILE A 136 3.35 25.16 6.77
CA ILE A 136 3.32 24.69 8.15
C ILE A 136 4.71 24.16 8.55
N ASN A 137 5.40 23.42 7.69
CA ASN A 137 6.77 23.00 7.96
C ASN A 137 7.71 24.18 8.20
N ARG A 138 7.67 25.19 7.33
CA ARG A 138 8.49 26.40 7.50
C ARG A 138 8.18 27.14 8.80
N LEU A 139 6.90 27.16 9.19
CA LEU A 139 6.48 27.77 10.46
C LEU A 139 7.07 26.99 11.64
N CYS A 140 6.94 25.67 11.66
CA CYS A 140 7.46 24.82 12.72
C CYS A 140 8.99 24.86 12.83
N LEU A 141 9.70 24.88 11.70
CA LEU A 141 11.16 25.06 11.68
C LEU A 141 11.59 26.43 12.22
N LYS A 142 10.84 27.50 11.94
CA LYS A 142 11.10 28.82 12.48
C LYS A 142 11.04 28.86 14.00
N PHE A 143 10.19 28.03 14.60
CA PHE A 143 10.02 27.93 16.06
C PHE A 143 10.76 26.70 16.64
N HIS A 144 11.72 26.14 15.91
CA HIS A 144 12.67 25.11 16.35
C HIS A 144 12.07 23.77 16.80
N LEU A 145 10.88 23.41 16.33
CA LEU A 145 10.24 22.14 16.68
C LEU A 145 11.03 20.92 16.22
N ASP A 146 11.81 21.05 15.14
CA ASP A 146 12.69 20.02 14.58
C ASP A 146 13.91 19.72 15.48
N GLN A 147 14.16 20.53 16.48
CA GLN A 147 15.26 20.35 17.45
C GLN A 147 14.85 19.50 18.64
N ILE A 148 13.54 19.25 18.83
CA ILE A 148 13.06 18.39 19.90
C ILE A 148 13.37 16.93 19.55
N GLU A 149 14.07 16.26 20.45
CA GLU A 149 14.43 14.85 20.35
C GLU A 149 13.88 14.10 21.57
N GLU A 150 13.39 12.89 21.33
CA GLU A 150 12.88 11.98 22.35
C GLU A 150 13.54 10.61 22.19
N GLU A 151 13.72 9.90 23.28
CA GLU A 151 14.12 8.52 23.25
C GLU A 151 12.91 7.69 22.80
N ALA A 152 13.08 6.88 21.74
CA ALA A 152 12.04 5.92 21.35
C ALA A 152 11.89 4.88 22.45
N GLU A 153 10.68 4.68 22.96
CA GLU A 153 10.40 3.54 23.81
C GLU A 153 10.82 2.27 23.08
N ALA A 154 11.70 1.50 23.70
CA ALA A 154 12.19 0.25 23.15
C ALA A 154 11.02 -0.74 23.04
N GLY A 155 10.46 -0.86 21.86
CA GLY A 155 9.57 -1.96 21.49
C GLY A 155 10.43 -3.23 21.36
N GLU A 156 10.37 -4.10 22.35
CA GLU A 156 11.00 -5.41 22.52
C GLU A 156 12.43 -5.43 23.08
N PRO A 157 12.73 -6.40 23.97
CA PRO A 157 13.94 -6.43 24.81
C PRO A 157 15.26 -6.69 24.07
N ASP A 158 15.24 -6.94 22.76
CA ASP A 158 16.43 -7.29 21.98
C ASP A 158 17.01 -6.15 21.12
N ASN A 159 16.41 -4.97 21.13
CA ASN A 159 16.91 -3.85 20.34
C ASN A 159 17.78 -2.91 21.21
N ARG A 160 19.07 -3.21 21.33
CA ARG A 160 20.07 -2.48 22.14
C ARG A 160 20.45 -1.10 21.58
N TYR A 161 19.78 -0.61 20.56
CA TYR A 161 20.03 0.73 20.02
C TYR A 161 18.89 1.66 20.45
N MET A 162 19.14 2.49 21.45
CA MET A 162 18.31 3.67 21.73
C MET A 162 18.27 4.51 20.45
N ARG A 163 17.11 4.56 19.84
CA ARG A 163 16.90 5.35 18.62
C ARG A 163 16.27 6.67 19.03
N THR A 164 17.03 7.74 18.90
CA THR A 164 16.48 9.08 19.05
C THR A 164 15.48 9.34 17.92
N VAL A 165 14.27 9.74 18.25
CA VAL A 165 13.22 10.11 17.31
C VAL A 165 12.90 11.60 17.45
N LYS A 166 12.48 12.18 16.34
CA LYS A 166 11.98 13.55 16.29
C LYS A 166 10.46 13.51 16.23
N PRO A 167 9.74 13.72 17.35
CA PRO A 167 8.28 13.57 17.39
C PRO A 167 7.57 14.50 16.41
N TYR A 168 8.15 15.65 16.10
CA TYR A 168 7.65 16.57 15.10
C TYR A 168 7.47 15.91 13.73
N ASN A 169 8.40 15.07 13.28
CA ASN A 169 8.34 14.45 11.96
C ASN A 169 7.09 13.59 11.79
N ALA A 170 6.74 12.80 12.80
CA ALA A 170 5.54 11.95 12.76
C ALA A 170 4.25 12.79 12.74
N GLN A 171 4.17 13.81 13.61
CA GLN A 171 2.99 14.68 13.68
C GLN A 171 2.83 15.52 12.41
N PHE A 172 3.95 16.01 11.86
CA PHE A 172 3.92 16.75 10.60
C PHE A 172 3.49 15.88 9.43
N ALA A 173 3.96 14.64 9.34
CA ALA A 173 3.56 13.71 8.29
C ALA A 173 2.04 13.45 8.32
N ARG A 174 1.48 13.17 9.51
CA ARG A 174 0.03 13.01 9.71
C ARG A 174 -0.75 14.26 9.32
N LEU A 175 -0.29 15.44 9.73
CA LEU A 175 -0.94 16.70 9.39
C LEU A 175 -0.89 16.99 7.89
N ALA A 176 0.26 16.73 7.26
CA ALA A 176 0.45 16.94 5.83
C ALA A 176 -0.45 16.03 5.01
N ASP A 177 -0.63 14.80 5.43
CA ASP A 177 -1.53 13.83 4.79
C ASP A 177 -3.00 14.23 4.99
N ALA A 178 -3.40 14.60 6.20
CA ALA A 178 -4.75 15.04 6.52
C ALA A 178 -5.17 16.33 5.79
N LEU A 179 -4.22 17.25 5.51
CA LEU A 179 -4.43 18.48 4.74
C LEU A 179 -4.30 18.28 3.23
N ASN A 180 -4.04 17.09 2.77
CA ASN A 180 -3.82 16.80 1.37
C ASN A 180 -5.05 16.08 0.78
N PRO A 181 -6.09 16.80 0.31
CA PRO A 181 -7.13 16.17 -0.48
C PRO A 181 -6.46 15.68 -1.76
N ALA A 182 -6.53 14.41 -2.01
CA ALA A 182 -5.90 13.83 -3.18
C ALA A 182 -6.96 13.22 -4.08
N HIS A 183 -6.91 13.55 -5.34
CA HIS A 183 -7.47 12.72 -6.40
C HIS A 183 -6.30 11.89 -6.93
N ILE A 184 -6.23 10.66 -6.50
CA ILE A 184 -5.16 9.73 -6.90
C ILE A 184 -5.78 8.74 -7.85
N GLU A 185 -5.33 8.76 -9.09
CA GLU A 185 -5.62 7.74 -10.07
C GLU A 185 -4.49 6.70 -10.03
N LYS A 186 -4.87 5.43 -9.90
CA LYS A 186 -3.94 4.30 -9.89
C LYS A 186 -4.49 3.20 -10.78
N THR A 187 -3.61 2.51 -11.46
CA THR A 187 -3.92 1.23 -12.06
C THR A 187 -3.73 0.14 -11.01
N ALA A 188 -4.78 -0.60 -10.72
CA ALA A 188 -4.75 -1.76 -9.83
C ALA A 188 -4.87 -3.04 -10.63
N VAL A 189 -4.06 -4.03 -10.29
CA VAL A 189 -3.92 -5.26 -11.05
C VAL A 189 -4.10 -6.45 -10.12
N LEU A 190 -5.04 -7.33 -10.45
CA LEU A 190 -5.16 -8.66 -9.84
C LEU A 190 -4.63 -9.69 -10.84
N SER A 191 -3.48 -10.26 -10.53
CA SER A 191 -2.71 -11.06 -11.47
C SER A 191 -2.42 -12.47 -10.96
N ILE A 192 -2.33 -13.39 -11.92
CA ILE A 192 -1.72 -14.71 -11.74
C ILE A 192 -0.50 -14.90 -12.66
N HIS A 193 -0.04 -13.83 -13.29
CA HIS A 193 1.13 -13.85 -14.16
C HIS A 193 2.39 -14.25 -13.40
N PRO A 194 3.19 -15.21 -13.87
CA PRO A 194 4.32 -15.76 -13.10
C PRO A 194 5.36 -14.70 -12.72
N CYS A 195 5.67 -13.75 -13.61
CA CYS A 195 6.65 -12.73 -13.35
C CYS A 195 6.23 -11.74 -12.25
N ASP A 196 4.92 -11.53 -12.04
CA ASP A 196 4.45 -10.64 -10.98
C ASP A 196 4.76 -11.17 -9.59
N PHE A 197 4.79 -12.48 -9.40
CA PHE A 197 5.22 -13.09 -8.16
C PHE A 197 6.74 -12.96 -7.94
N LEU A 198 7.53 -12.89 -8.99
CA LEU A 198 8.97 -12.64 -8.88
C LEU A 198 9.28 -11.19 -8.52
N GLU A 199 8.39 -10.27 -8.91
CA GLU A 199 8.48 -8.83 -8.66
C GLU A 199 7.73 -8.41 -7.37
N MET A 200 7.76 -9.23 -6.32
CA MET A 200 7.01 -8.98 -5.08
C MET A 200 7.52 -7.80 -4.25
N SER A 201 8.70 -7.27 -4.54
CA SER A 201 9.24 -6.06 -3.92
C SER A 201 9.58 -5.03 -4.99
N ASN A 202 9.47 -3.75 -4.64
CA ASN A 202 9.83 -2.69 -5.56
C ASN A 202 11.35 -2.59 -5.68
N ARG A 203 11.89 -2.83 -6.89
CA ARG A 203 13.32 -2.79 -7.14
C ARG A 203 13.92 -1.39 -6.96
N ASP A 204 13.15 -0.34 -7.27
CA ASP A 204 13.61 1.04 -7.17
C ASP A 204 13.76 1.53 -5.72
N ASN A 205 13.63 0.60 -4.77
CA ASN A 205 13.89 0.78 -3.34
C ASN A 205 13.07 1.86 -2.63
N THR A 206 11.94 2.25 -3.18
CA THR A 206 10.99 3.08 -2.45
C THR A 206 10.41 2.31 -1.26
N TRP A 207 10.28 0.99 -1.41
CA TRP A 207 9.99 0.04 -0.35
C TRP A 207 10.49 -1.37 -0.73
N SER A 208 10.66 -2.23 0.25
CA SER A 208 11.00 -3.64 0.03
C SER A 208 10.30 -4.55 1.04
N SER A 209 10.23 -5.83 0.72
CA SER A 209 9.69 -6.86 1.61
C SER A 209 10.71 -8.00 1.80
N CYS A 210 10.42 -8.92 2.73
CA CYS A 210 11.21 -10.14 2.90
C CYS A 210 11.17 -11.05 1.67
N HIS A 211 10.17 -10.91 0.79
CA HIS A 211 10.05 -11.60 -0.50
C HIS A 211 10.68 -10.79 -1.65
N CYS A 212 11.81 -10.16 -1.44
CA CYS A 212 12.59 -9.54 -2.50
C CYS A 212 13.46 -10.61 -3.18
N LEU A 213 13.27 -10.82 -4.48
CA LEU A 213 13.98 -11.86 -5.24
C LEU A 213 15.51 -11.67 -5.18
N GLU A 214 15.99 -10.42 -5.17
CA GLU A 214 17.41 -10.09 -5.18
C GLU A 214 18.10 -10.44 -3.83
N ARG A 215 17.50 -10.04 -2.71
CA ARG A 215 18.16 -10.06 -1.38
C ARG A 215 17.22 -10.28 -0.21
N GLY A 216 15.98 -10.63 -0.44
CA GLY A 216 15.03 -10.90 0.62
C GLY A 216 15.38 -12.16 1.40
N SER A 217 15.17 -12.17 2.71
CA SER A 217 15.38 -13.34 3.57
C SER A 217 14.55 -14.54 3.15
N TYR A 218 13.41 -14.27 2.50
CA TYR A 218 12.46 -15.28 2.02
C TYR A 218 12.23 -15.17 0.52
N HIS A 219 13.29 -14.99 -0.25
CA HIS A 219 13.22 -14.88 -1.71
C HIS A 219 12.60 -16.12 -2.37
N GLY A 220 12.76 -17.32 -1.79
CA GLY A 220 12.09 -18.54 -2.25
C GLY A 220 10.56 -18.45 -2.21
N GLY A 221 10.00 -17.60 -1.36
CA GLY A 221 8.56 -17.33 -1.31
C GLY A 221 8.00 -16.75 -2.61
N CYS A 222 8.81 -16.05 -3.41
CA CYS A 222 8.39 -15.56 -4.72
C CYS A 222 7.98 -16.71 -5.65
N GLN A 223 8.81 -17.75 -5.72
CA GLN A 223 8.53 -18.95 -6.52
C GLN A 223 7.43 -19.80 -5.90
N SER A 224 7.36 -19.87 -4.56
CA SER A 224 6.31 -20.58 -3.85
C SER A 224 4.93 -20.06 -4.19
N TYR A 225 4.72 -18.76 -4.06
CA TYR A 225 3.43 -18.14 -4.40
C TYR A 225 3.12 -18.26 -5.89
N MET A 226 4.12 -18.18 -6.75
CA MET A 226 3.96 -18.43 -8.17
C MET A 226 3.42 -19.83 -8.44
N GLY A 227 4.01 -20.87 -7.84
CA GLY A 227 3.65 -22.27 -8.00
C GLY A 227 2.47 -22.74 -7.14
N ASP A 228 1.87 -21.89 -6.33
CA ASP A 228 0.75 -22.25 -5.45
C ASP A 228 -0.61 -22.11 -6.16
N ALA A 229 -1.49 -23.09 -5.96
CA ALA A 229 -2.78 -23.21 -6.65
C ALA A 229 -3.79 -22.12 -6.33
N VAL A 230 -3.67 -21.46 -5.18
CA VAL A 230 -4.71 -20.57 -4.64
C VAL A 230 -4.28 -19.10 -4.55
N SER A 231 -3.00 -18.82 -4.72
CA SER A 231 -2.44 -17.46 -4.59
C SER A 231 -2.63 -16.62 -5.86
N MET A 232 -3.06 -15.39 -5.65
CA MET A 232 -3.09 -14.29 -6.61
C MET A 232 -2.28 -13.14 -6.05
N ILE A 233 -1.68 -12.33 -6.90
CA ILE A 233 -1.01 -11.12 -6.49
C ILE A 233 -1.84 -9.90 -6.89
N PHE A 234 -2.07 -9.01 -5.93
CA PHE A 234 -2.67 -7.71 -6.17
C PHE A 234 -1.63 -6.63 -5.98
N PHE A 235 -1.54 -5.71 -6.91
CA PHE A 235 -0.62 -4.59 -6.81
C PHE A 235 -1.19 -3.34 -7.48
N THR A 236 -0.65 -2.19 -7.12
CA THR A 236 -1.00 -0.92 -7.76
C THR A 236 0.24 -0.28 -8.35
N VAL A 237 0.05 0.38 -9.48
CA VAL A 237 1.05 1.18 -10.18
C VAL A 237 0.48 2.55 -10.49
N SER A 238 1.34 3.51 -10.85
CA SER A 238 0.89 4.81 -11.34
C SER A 238 0.02 4.65 -12.59
N ASP A 239 -0.96 5.53 -12.76
CA ASP A 239 -1.91 5.49 -13.90
C ASP A 239 -1.22 5.58 -15.26
N GLU A 240 -0.02 6.15 -15.31
CA GLU A 240 0.81 6.18 -16.54
C GLU A 240 1.20 4.78 -17.06
N TYR A 241 1.18 3.74 -16.20
CA TYR A 241 1.58 2.37 -16.53
C TYR A 241 0.39 1.45 -16.82
N THR A 242 -0.69 1.94 -17.38
CA THR A 242 -1.90 1.12 -17.65
C THR A 242 -1.65 -0.06 -18.59
N GLN A 243 -0.64 0.02 -19.47
CA GLN A 243 -0.30 -1.03 -20.43
C GLN A 243 0.96 -1.83 -20.05
N ASP A 244 1.92 -1.18 -19.37
CA ASP A 244 3.21 -1.78 -19.03
C ASP A 244 3.33 -2.08 -17.54
N PHE A 245 2.22 -2.43 -16.90
CA PHE A 245 2.13 -2.57 -15.45
C PHE A 245 3.00 -3.72 -14.88
N HIS A 246 3.29 -4.77 -15.65
CA HIS A 246 4.13 -5.88 -15.18
C HIS A 246 5.57 -5.46 -14.88
N THR A 247 6.07 -4.45 -15.60
CA THR A 247 7.44 -3.93 -15.45
C THR A 247 7.50 -2.63 -14.64
N ALA A 248 6.35 -2.04 -14.34
CA ALA A 248 6.25 -0.76 -13.65
C ALA A 248 6.68 -0.84 -12.19
N PRO A 249 7.22 0.25 -11.62
CA PRO A 249 7.41 0.37 -10.18
C PRO A 249 6.09 0.23 -9.45
N ARG A 250 6.04 -0.65 -8.45
CA ARG A 250 4.82 -0.91 -7.69
C ARG A 250 4.65 0.08 -6.55
N ILE A 251 3.48 0.70 -6.47
CA ILE A 251 3.12 1.55 -5.34
C ILE A 251 2.83 0.65 -4.14
N THR A 252 2.02 -0.40 -4.35
CA THR A 252 1.66 -1.37 -3.31
C THR A 252 1.67 -2.78 -3.86
N ARG A 253 1.76 -3.76 -2.94
CA ARG A 253 1.63 -5.17 -3.26
C ARG A 253 1.00 -5.94 -2.10
N GLU A 254 0.14 -6.88 -2.43
CA GLU A 254 -0.53 -7.76 -1.47
C GLU A 254 -0.81 -9.13 -2.13
N ILE A 255 -0.74 -10.21 -1.34
CA ILE A 255 -1.13 -11.54 -1.80
C ILE A 255 -2.55 -11.83 -1.33
N PHE A 256 -3.36 -12.36 -2.22
CA PHE A 256 -4.67 -12.91 -1.93
C PHE A 256 -4.68 -14.39 -2.25
N CYS A 257 -5.31 -15.18 -1.39
CA CYS A 257 -5.51 -16.60 -1.63
C CYS A 257 -7.02 -16.89 -1.68
N TYR A 258 -7.44 -17.62 -2.71
CA TYR A 258 -8.84 -17.99 -2.87
C TYR A 258 -9.00 -19.51 -2.99
N LYS A 259 -9.81 -20.10 -2.10
CA LYS A 259 -10.17 -21.52 -2.11
C LYS A 259 -11.51 -21.71 -1.41
N ASP A 260 -12.37 -22.58 -1.96
CA ASP A 260 -13.61 -23.03 -1.32
C ASP A 260 -14.51 -21.89 -0.81
N ASN A 261 -14.68 -20.85 -1.61
CA ASN A 261 -15.42 -19.63 -1.26
C ASN A 261 -14.85 -18.83 -0.08
N VAL A 262 -13.58 -19.01 0.23
CA VAL A 262 -12.84 -18.23 1.20
C VAL A 262 -11.77 -17.42 0.49
N LEU A 263 -11.75 -16.11 0.74
CA LEU A 263 -10.72 -15.20 0.29
C LEU A 263 -9.88 -14.77 1.50
N LEU A 264 -8.60 -15.07 1.46
CA LEU A 264 -7.62 -14.60 2.44
C LEU A 264 -6.86 -13.42 1.89
N GLN A 265 -6.69 -12.39 2.71
CA GLN A 265 -5.89 -11.22 2.43
C GLN A 265 -4.62 -11.26 3.28
N SER A 266 -3.47 -11.22 2.66
CA SER A 266 -2.18 -11.21 3.35
C SER A 266 -1.78 -9.81 3.84
N ARG A 267 -0.51 -9.63 4.09
CA ARG A 267 0.07 -8.36 4.50
C ARG A 267 0.24 -7.43 3.30
N LEU A 268 -0.26 -6.19 3.46
CA LEU A 268 -0.01 -5.12 2.50
C LEU A 268 1.43 -4.60 2.62
N TYR A 269 2.06 -4.32 1.50
CA TYR A 269 3.36 -3.66 1.43
C TYR A 269 3.27 -2.43 0.51
N PRO A 270 3.85 -1.29 0.91
CA PRO A 270 4.47 -1.03 2.22
C PRO A 270 3.44 -1.04 3.35
N THR A 271 3.89 -1.34 4.58
CA THR A 271 3.02 -1.58 5.76
C THR A 271 2.43 -0.32 6.39
N ASP A 272 2.89 0.83 6.00
CA ASP A 272 2.38 2.15 6.42
C ASP A 272 1.08 2.57 5.71
N LEU A 273 0.60 1.74 4.78
CA LEU A 273 -0.60 1.99 3.99
C LEU A 273 -1.80 1.10 4.41
N GLU A 274 -1.90 0.75 5.67
CA GLU A 274 -2.96 -0.13 6.21
C GLU A 274 -4.39 0.37 5.89
N ASP A 275 -4.62 1.68 5.80
CA ASP A 275 -5.91 2.26 5.43
C ASP A 275 -6.39 1.80 4.04
N GLN A 276 -5.46 1.53 3.13
CA GLN A 276 -5.76 1.04 1.78
C GLN A 276 -6.12 -0.45 1.75
N LYS A 277 -5.75 -1.20 2.78
CA LYS A 277 -5.96 -2.65 2.84
C LYS A 277 -7.45 -3.04 2.75
N THR A 278 -8.33 -2.27 3.39
CA THR A 278 -9.78 -2.50 3.30
C THR A 278 -10.30 -2.21 1.90
N LEU A 279 -9.82 -1.16 1.25
CA LEU A 279 -10.16 -0.83 -0.13
C LEU A 279 -9.74 -1.96 -1.09
N TYR A 280 -8.49 -2.41 -1.01
CA TYR A 280 -7.96 -3.47 -1.88
C TYR A 280 -8.69 -4.80 -1.68
N ARG A 281 -9.00 -5.14 -0.42
CA ARG A 281 -9.86 -6.29 -0.14
C ARG A 281 -11.21 -6.18 -0.82
N SER A 282 -11.85 -5.01 -0.77
CA SER A 282 -13.14 -4.79 -1.42
C SER A 282 -13.06 -4.97 -2.95
N ILE A 283 -12.00 -4.47 -3.58
CA ILE A 283 -11.77 -4.63 -5.02
C ILE A 283 -11.65 -6.10 -5.38
N VAL A 284 -10.79 -6.83 -4.70
CA VAL A 284 -10.54 -8.26 -4.98
C VAL A 284 -11.79 -9.11 -4.67
N GLN A 285 -12.50 -8.81 -3.59
CA GLN A 285 -13.77 -9.45 -3.28
C GLN A 285 -14.79 -9.30 -4.40
N GLN A 286 -14.97 -8.07 -4.88
CA GLN A 286 -15.91 -7.81 -5.98
C GLN A 286 -15.48 -8.52 -7.27
N ALA A 287 -14.18 -8.49 -7.59
CA ALA A 287 -13.65 -9.20 -8.75
C ALA A 287 -13.95 -10.70 -8.68
N ILE A 288 -13.69 -11.34 -7.55
CA ILE A 288 -13.98 -12.76 -7.39
C ILE A 288 -15.50 -13.03 -7.43
N ALA A 289 -16.31 -12.19 -6.79
CA ALA A 289 -17.77 -12.33 -6.82
C ALA A 289 -18.34 -12.27 -8.24
N MET A 290 -17.79 -11.43 -9.11
CA MET A 290 -18.18 -11.34 -10.52
C MET A 290 -17.81 -12.59 -11.31
N CYS A 291 -16.85 -13.38 -10.86
CA CYS A 291 -16.46 -14.64 -11.47
C CYS A 291 -17.35 -15.82 -11.07
N LEU A 292 -18.21 -15.67 -10.07
CA LEU A 292 -19.03 -16.75 -9.54
C LEU A 292 -20.44 -16.75 -10.15
N ASP A 293 -21.00 -17.93 -10.38
CA ASP A 293 -22.36 -18.09 -10.95
C ASP A 293 -23.47 -17.52 -10.06
N LYS A 294 -23.20 -17.43 -8.77
CA LYS A 294 -24.10 -16.82 -7.79
C LYS A 294 -23.30 -15.83 -6.96
N PRO A 295 -23.50 -14.53 -7.15
CA PRO A 295 -22.90 -13.53 -6.27
C PRO A 295 -23.47 -13.73 -4.86
N ASN A 296 -22.64 -14.24 -3.98
CA ASN A 296 -22.97 -14.39 -2.56
C ASN A 296 -22.55 -13.13 -1.82
N LEU A 297 -23.35 -12.77 -0.83
CA LEU A 297 -23.01 -11.71 0.11
C LEU A 297 -21.83 -12.16 1.00
N TRP A 298 -20.91 -11.26 1.28
CA TRP A 298 -19.67 -11.54 1.97
C TRP A 298 -19.73 -11.14 3.43
N SER A 299 -19.16 -11.96 4.31
CA SER A 299 -18.86 -11.54 5.68
C SER A 299 -17.35 -11.53 5.90
N ILE A 300 -16.88 -10.52 6.64
CA ILE A 300 -15.47 -10.43 7.04
C ILE A 300 -15.33 -11.05 8.41
N LYS A 301 -14.50 -12.07 8.54
CA LYS A 301 -14.10 -12.62 9.84
C LYS A 301 -12.63 -12.30 10.06
N ARG A 302 -12.29 -11.75 11.22
CA ARG A 302 -10.92 -11.77 11.70
C ARG A 302 -10.63 -13.20 12.16
N GLY A 303 -9.84 -13.92 11.38
CA GLY A 303 -9.37 -15.24 11.76
C GLY A 303 -8.16 -15.12 12.67
N LYS A 304 -8.21 -15.79 13.82
CA LYS A 304 -7.01 -16.26 14.47
C LYS A 304 -6.73 -17.62 13.86
N GLU A 305 -5.51 -17.77 13.29
CA GLU A 305 -4.94 -19.07 12.90
C GLU A 305 -5.86 -19.96 12.06
N THR A 306 -6.00 -19.65 10.79
CA THR A 306 -6.43 -20.63 9.82
C THR A 306 -5.19 -21.33 9.27
N GLU A 307 -5.29 -22.63 9.01
CA GLU A 307 -4.26 -23.36 8.28
C GLU A 307 -3.95 -22.64 6.97
N PRO A 308 -2.67 -22.56 6.58
CA PRO A 308 -2.27 -21.93 5.36
C PRO A 308 -2.99 -22.57 4.17
N TYR A 309 -3.69 -21.76 3.38
CA TYR A 309 -4.27 -22.21 2.12
C TYR A 309 -3.19 -22.36 1.03
N CYS A 310 -2.02 -21.80 1.25
CA CYS A 310 -0.87 -21.97 0.38
C CYS A 310 -0.13 -23.22 0.77
N GLU A 311 -0.22 -24.26 -0.02
CA GLU A 311 0.71 -25.38 0.02
C GLU A 311 1.97 -24.95 -0.73
N SER A 312 2.98 -24.53 0.02
CA SER A 312 4.25 -24.16 -0.56
C SER A 312 4.87 -25.37 -1.25
N ALA A 313 5.06 -25.28 -2.56
CA ALA A 313 5.87 -26.22 -3.30
C ALA A 313 7.37 -25.91 -3.21
N ALA A 314 7.73 -24.80 -2.53
CA ALA A 314 9.09 -24.35 -2.45
C ALA A 314 9.78 -24.82 -1.18
N ASP A 315 11.06 -24.55 -1.23
CA ASP A 315 12.03 -24.88 -0.21
C ASP A 315 11.73 -24.27 1.16
N SER A 316 12.59 -24.59 2.11
CA SER A 316 12.55 -24.16 3.50
C SER A 316 12.58 -22.62 3.73
N ASN A 317 12.77 -21.83 2.68
CA ASN A 317 12.86 -20.37 2.75
C ASN A 317 11.53 -19.67 2.44
N HIS A 318 10.44 -20.42 2.39
CA HIS A 318 9.12 -19.85 2.25
C HIS A 318 8.62 -19.31 3.58
N TYR A 319 8.38 -18.01 3.62
CA TYR A 319 7.71 -17.35 4.73
C TYR A 319 6.34 -16.85 4.28
N PRO A 320 5.26 -17.41 4.82
CA PRO A 320 3.93 -17.00 4.43
C PRO A 320 3.56 -15.64 5.03
N ASP A 321 3.25 -14.66 4.19
CA ASP A 321 2.83 -13.31 4.60
C ASP A 321 1.57 -13.30 5.49
N TYR A 322 0.87 -14.41 5.59
CA TYR A 322 -0.33 -14.57 6.42
C TYR A 322 -0.04 -14.97 7.88
N ALA A 323 1.18 -15.28 8.25
CA ALA A 323 1.53 -15.73 9.60
C ALA A 323 1.23 -14.70 10.71
N TYR A 324 1.05 -13.41 10.35
CA TYR A 324 0.87 -12.31 11.29
C TYR A 324 -0.45 -11.53 11.10
N GLY A 325 -1.52 -12.23 10.91
CA GLY A 325 -2.85 -11.63 10.93
C GLY A 325 -3.34 -11.18 9.56
N TYR A 326 -4.27 -11.89 9.04
CA TYR A 326 -4.98 -11.58 7.83
C TYR A 326 -6.48 -11.49 8.09
N ALA A 327 -7.14 -10.76 7.19
CA ALA A 327 -8.58 -10.74 7.17
C ALA A 327 -9.08 -11.91 6.32
N VAL A 328 -9.94 -12.75 6.89
CA VAL A 328 -10.66 -13.77 6.18
C VAL A 328 -11.97 -13.17 5.71
N ALA A 329 -12.21 -13.19 4.42
CA ALA A 329 -13.51 -12.91 3.86
C ALA A 329 -14.13 -14.22 3.41
N SER A 330 -15.28 -14.59 3.99
CA SER A 330 -16.04 -15.74 3.53
C SER A 330 -17.24 -15.27 2.70
N LEU A 331 -17.54 -16.00 1.63
CA LEU A 331 -18.71 -15.78 0.75
C LEU A 331 -20.03 -16.21 1.42
N LEU A 332 -20.11 -16.16 2.74
CA LEU A 332 -21.34 -16.47 3.45
C LEU A 332 -22.24 -15.24 3.49
N LYS A 333 -23.55 -15.44 3.35
CA LYS A 333 -24.58 -14.41 3.38
C LYS A 333 -24.34 -13.39 4.51
N GLY A 334 -24.06 -12.14 4.17
CA GLY A 334 -23.84 -11.04 5.09
C GLY A 334 -23.87 -9.68 4.37
N GLU A 335 -24.20 -8.62 5.06
CA GLU A 335 -24.28 -7.27 4.49
C GLU A 335 -22.89 -6.73 4.17
N ILE A 336 -22.74 -6.14 2.98
CA ILE A 336 -21.53 -5.43 2.55
C ILE A 336 -21.71 -3.95 2.89
N GLY A 337 -20.85 -3.43 3.76
CA GLY A 337 -20.69 -1.99 3.91
C GLY A 337 -19.95 -1.43 2.68
N TYR A 338 -20.66 -0.72 1.83
CA TYR A 338 -20.05 -0.07 0.66
C TYR A 338 -19.32 1.20 1.08
N SER A 339 -18.03 1.28 0.82
CA SER A 339 -17.41 2.56 0.46
C SER A 339 -17.64 2.77 -1.03
N LYS A 340 -18.09 3.96 -1.43
CA LYS A 340 -18.34 4.31 -2.83
C LYS A 340 -17.08 4.14 -3.65
N MET A 341 -17.03 3.07 -4.44
CA MET A 341 -16.02 2.86 -5.43
C MET A 341 -16.69 2.80 -6.80
N THR A 342 -16.29 3.69 -7.68
CA THR A 342 -16.65 3.61 -9.09
C THR A 342 -15.55 2.79 -9.77
N ILE A 343 -15.86 1.57 -10.16
CA ILE A 343 -15.01 0.81 -11.06
C ILE A 343 -15.28 1.36 -12.45
N GLY A 344 -14.34 2.16 -12.96
CA GLY A 344 -14.40 2.66 -14.34
C GLY A 344 -14.08 1.53 -15.31
N SER A 345 -14.90 1.42 -16.34
CA SER A 345 -14.70 0.56 -17.52
C SER A 345 -13.68 1.18 -18.45
#